data_5244b25e514637729a48e242e553151e
#
_entry.id   5244b25e514637729a48e242e553151e
#
_cell.length_a   1.000
_cell.length_b   1.000
_cell.length_c   1.000
_cell.angle_alpha   90.00
_cell.angle_beta   90.00
_cell.angle_gamma   90.00
#
_symmetry.space_group_name_H-M   'P 1'
#
loop_
_entity.id
_entity.type
_entity.pdbx_description
1 polymer ?
#
loop_
_entity_poly.entity_id
_entity_poly.type
_entity_poly.pdbx_seq_one_letter_code
_entity_poly.pdbx_strand_id
1 'polypeptide(L)'
;MRKKWGMILGLTGMMLLGAQSIYAAEAADGTAETTDAANEKETAGTDDIESRIKKGGFTAGVSVHDPSVIKDNDTYYIFGSHMESAKSADLRNWIGFSSGVNAENKLFDNLFDGEEDGDPAAFTYVGKNEEGGYSVWAPDVIYNKKMGKYVMYFCTTSSYVKSNICFATADDIEGPYHYEDTFL
;
A
#
# COMPACT_ATOMS: atom_id res chain seq x y z
N MET A 1 25.85 -48.02 -10.48
CA MET A 1 24.94 -49.06 -9.95
C MET A 1 23.54 -48.54 -9.86
N ARG A 2 22.64 -49.19 -10.59
CA ARG A 2 21.21 -48.86 -10.62
C ARG A 2 20.55 -49.41 -9.36
N LYS A 3 19.61 -48.67 -8.76
CA LYS A 3 18.45 -49.28 -8.10
C LYS A 3 17.21 -48.40 -8.27
N LYS A 4 16.23 -49.10 -8.78
CA LYS A 4 14.87 -48.74 -9.17
C LYS A 4 13.87 -48.95 -8.03
N TRP A 5 12.69 -48.26 -8.18
CA TRP A 5 11.32 -48.71 -7.83
C TRP A 5 10.86 -48.39 -6.39
N GLY A 6 9.73 -47.69 -6.29
CA GLY A 6 8.40 -48.20 -6.11
C GLY A 6 7.28 -47.20 -6.18
N MET A 7 6.43 -47.45 -7.11
CA MET A 7 5.14 -46.80 -7.34
C MET A 7 4.10 -47.50 -6.45
N ILE A 8 3.27 -46.75 -5.71
CA ILE A 8 2.02 -47.28 -5.14
C ILE A 8 0.88 -46.36 -5.55
N LEU A 9 0.02 -46.88 -6.42
CA LEU A 9 -1.34 -46.41 -6.66
C LEU A 9 -2.24 -46.86 -5.51
N GLY A 10 -3.11 -45.99 -5.06
CA GLY A 10 -4.23 -46.32 -4.19
C GLY A 10 -5.44 -45.46 -4.56
N LEU A 11 -6.27 -46.04 -5.43
CA LEU A 11 -7.61 -45.57 -5.77
C LEU A 11 -8.56 -46.11 -4.71
N THR A 12 -9.40 -45.27 -4.11
CA THR A 12 -10.75 -45.67 -3.68
C THR A 12 -11.65 -44.44 -3.61
N GLY A 13 -12.63 -44.48 -4.47
CA GLY A 13 -13.75 -43.54 -4.47
C GLY A 13 -14.79 -43.91 -3.41
N MET A 14 -15.55 -42.90 -3.01
CA MET A 14 -16.88 -43.13 -2.45
C MET A 14 -17.76 -41.90 -2.72
N MET A 15 -18.71 -42.10 -3.62
CA MET A 15 -19.88 -41.25 -3.78
C MET A 15 -20.77 -41.36 -2.53
N LEU A 16 -21.35 -40.28 -2.10
CA LEU A 16 -22.62 -40.27 -1.36
C LEU A 16 -23.45 -39.06 -1.78
N LEU A 17 -24.55 -39.39 -2.43
CA LEU A 17 -25.70 -38.53 -2.72
C LEU A 17 -26.54 -38.27 -1.46
N GLY A 18 -27.24 -37.15 -1.46
CA GLY A 18 -28.48 -36.91 -0.71
C GLY A 18 -28.34 -35.81 0.31
N ALA A 19 -29.07 -34.72 0.31
CA ALA A 19 -30.50 -34.56 0.24
C ALA A 19 -30.79 -33.06 0.06
N GLN A 20 -31.68 -32.75 -0.84
CA GLN A 20 -32.37 -31.46 -0.93
C GLN A 20 -33.36 -31.35 0.24
N SER A 21 -33.30 -30.24 0.96
CA SER A 21 -34.42 -29.80 1.77
C SER A 21 -34.88 -28.44 1.28
N ILE A 22 -36.05 -28.50 0.65
CA ILE A 22 -36.87 -27.35 0.30
C ILE A 22 -37.55 -26.89 1.60
N TYR A 23 -37.32 -25.65 2.02
CA TYR A 23 -38.25 -24.93 2.86
C TYR A 23 -38.62 -23.62 2.18
N ALA A 24 -39.90 -23.54 1.86
CA ALA A 24 -40.54 -22.37 1.33
C ALA A 24 -40.88 -21.38 2.46
N ALA A 25 -40.74 -20.12 2.07
CA ALA A 25 -41.52 -18.96 2.43
C ALA A 25 -41.88 -18.68 3.91
N GLU A 26 -41.39 -17.54 4.39
CA GLU A 26 -42.34 -16.53 4.90
C GLU A 26 -41.70 -15.16 4.81
N ALA A 27 -42.42 -14.22 4.18
CA ALA A 27 -42.03 -12.83 4.07
C ALA A 27 -42.20 -12.17 5.44
N ALA A 28 -41.14 -11.63 5.98
CA ALA A 28 -41.19 -10.62 7.02
C ALA A 28 -40.45 -9.39 6.51
N ASP A 29 -41.24 -8.35 6.25
CA ASP A 29 -40.83 -6.97 6.10
C ASP A 29 -39.98 -6.57 7.33
N GLY A 30 -38.71 -6.33 7.06
CA GLY A 30 -37.75 -5.88 8.04
C GLY A 30 -36.71 -5.07 7.30
N THR A 31 -36.91 -3.75 7.27
CA THR A 31 -35.92 -2.78 6.84
C THR A 31 -34.61 -3.00 7.63
N ALA A 32 -33.68 -3.74 7.04
CA ALA A 32 -32.32 -3.81 7.55
C ALA A 32 -31.60 -2.53 7.09
N GLU A 33 -31.39 -1.61 7.99
CA GLU A 33 -30.37 -0.60 7.88
C GLU A 33 -29.00 -1.31 7.73
N THR A 34 -28.54 -1.42 6.51
CA THR A 34 -27.13 -1.70 6.25
C THR A 34 -26.36 -0.42 6.53
N THR A 35 -25.89 -0.28 7.76
CA THR A 35 -24.92 0.76 8.09
C THR A 35 -23.62 0.45 7.37
N ASP A 36 -23.27 1.27 6.40
CA ASP A 36 -22.02 1.30 5.67
C ASP A 36 -20.86 1.65 6.62
N ALA A 37 -20.29 0.64 7.25
CA ALA A 37 -19.07 0.82 8.06
C ALA A 37 -17.83 1.18 7.22
N ALA A 38 -17.90 1.03 5.89
CA ALA A 38 -16.83 1.45 4.98
C ALA A 38 -16.82 2.97 4.70
N ASN A 39 -17.98 3.62 4.85
CA ASN A 39 -18.11 5.05 4.54
C ASN A 39 -17.69 5.95 5.72
N GLU A 40 -17.66 5.44 6.96
CA GLU A 40 -17.29 6.23 8.14
C GLU A 40 -15.78 6.54 8.22
N LYS A 41 -14.92 5.72 7.60
CA LYS A 41 -13.46 5.93 7.64
C LYS A 41 -13.00 6.97 6.61
N GLU A 42 -13.69 7.05 5.48
CA GLU A 42 -13.38 8.01 4.42
C GLU A 42 -13.88 9.43 4.75
N THR A 43 -15.03 9.54 5.43
CA THR A 43 -15.60 10.85 5.84
C THR A 43 -14.84 11.49 7.00
N ALA A 44 -14.27 10.73 7.93
CA ALA A 44 -13.54 11.28 9.06
C ALA A 44 -12.28 12.07 8.67
N GLY A 45 -11.57 11.62 7.61
CA GLY A 45 -10.39 12.29 7.09
C GLY A 45 -10.72 13.59 6.34
N THR A 46 -11.76 13.57 5.52
CA THR A 46 -12.21 14.73 4.74
C THR A 46 -12.83 15.80 5.62
N ASP A 47 -13.64 15.43 6.60
CA ASP A 47 -14.27 16.36 7.55
C ASP A 47 -13.22 17.16 8.36
N ASP A 48 -12.10 16.54 8.74
CA ASP A 48 -11.00 17.23 9.43
C ASP A 48 -10.30 18.23 8.51
N ILE A 49 -10.00 17.83 7.26
CA ILE A 49 -9.40 18.72 6.25
C ILE A 49 -10.30 19.90 5.97
N GLU A 50 -11.58 19.69 5.67
CA GLU A 50 -12.55 20.75 5.43
C GLU A 50 -12.70 21.70 6.62
N SER A 51 -12.69 21.17 7.84
CA SER A 51 -12.79 22.00 9.05
C SER A 51 -11.59 22.93 9.21
N ARG A 52 -10.39 22.48 8.83
CA ARG A 52 -9.16 23.29 8.86
C ARG A 52 -9.14 24.34 7.77
N ILE A 53 -9.64 24.05 6.57
CA ILE A 53 -9.80 25.01 5.49
C ILE A 53 -10.76 26.14 5.90
N LYS A 54 -11.91 25.80 6.46
CA LYS A 54 -12.92 26.75 6.93
C LYS A 54 -12.41 27.72 8.02
N LYS A 55 -11.38 27.32 8.77
CA LYS A 55 -10.72 28.20 9.76
C LYS A 55 -9.80 29.26 9.14
N GLY A 56 -9.62 29.25 7.81
CA GLY A 56 -8.83 30.27 7.11
C GLY A 56 -7.33 30.22 7.39
N GLY A 57 -6.85 29.13 7.98
CA GLY A 57 -5.43 28.93 8.25
C GLY A 57 -4.68 28.44 7.02
N PHE A 58 -3.44 28.87 6.88
CA PHE A 58 -2.44 28.20 6.04
C PHE A 58 -1.60 27.31 6.93
N THR A 59 -1.52 26.01 6.59
CA THR A 59 -0.72 25.05 7.35
C THR A 59 0.35 24.47 6.44
N ALA A 60 1.58 24.99 6.57
CA ALA A 60 2.78 24.45 5.91
C ALA A 60 3.58 23.52 6.84
N GLY A 61 2.91 22.74 7.66
CA GLY A 61 3.53 21.86 8.67
C GLY A 61 4.07 20.55 8.10
N VAL A 62 4.30 20.47 6.79
CA VAL A 62 4.88 19.31 6.12
C VAL A 62 6.08 19.75 5.27
N SER A 63 7.08 18.89 5.18
CA SER A 63 8.23 19.07 4.31
C SER A 63 8.32 17.82 3.42
N VAL A 64 8.22 18.02 2.12
CA VAL A 64 8.23 16.92 1.14
C VAL A 64 9.23 17.27 0.04
N HIS A 65 10.28 16.47 -0.08
CA HIS A 65 11.30 16.58 -1.13
C HIS A 65 10.90 15.80 -2.38
N ASP A 66 11.31 16.28 -3.55
CA ASP A 66 11.08 15.63 -4.86
C ASP A 66 9.62 15.17 -5.03
N PRO A 67 8.67 16.09 -4.87
CA PRO A 67 7.28 15.72 -4.72
C PRO A 67 6.62 15.26 -6.02
N SER A 68 5.84 14.21 -5.94
CA SER A 68 4.79 13.85 -6.91
C SER A 68 3.42 14.12 -6.31
N VAL A 69 2.50 14.64 -7.11
CA VAL A 69 1.14 14.99 -6.67
C VAL A 69 0.11 14.24 -7.50
N ILE A 70 -0.77 13.54 -6.84
CA ILE A 70 -1.92 12.88 -7.45
C ILE A 70 -3.21 13.40 -6.81
N LYS A 71 -4.26 13.57 -7.63
CA LYS A 71 -5.61 13.83 -7.14
C LYS A 71 -6.42 12.55 -7.20
N ASP A 72 -6.97 12.17 -6.05
CA ASP A 72 -7.96 11.12 -5.96
C ASP A 72 -9.23 11.66 -5.31
N ASN A 73 -10.36 11.50 -6.01
CA ASN A 73 -11.61 12.15 -5.67
C ASN A 73 -11.43 13.67 -5.43
N ASP A 74 -11.77 14.18 -4.26
CA ASP A 74 -11.63 15.60 -3.90
C ASP A 74 -10.40 15.89 -3.04
N THR A 75 -9.48 14.94 -2.91
CA THR A 75 -8.27 15.06 -2.12
C THR A 75 -7.03 15.01 -3.01
N TYR A 76 -6.08 15.88 -2.72
CA TYR A 76 -4.74 15.88 -3.30
C TYR A 76 -3.79 15.16 -2.34
N TYR A 77 -2.97 14.29 -2.90
CA TYR A 77 -1.95 13.56 -2.17
C TYR A 77 -0.59 13.93 -2.72
N ILE A 78 0.37 14.11 -1.84
CA ILE A 78 1.76 14.38 -2.19
C ILE A 78 2.65 13.31 -1.59
N PHE A 79 3.53 12.75 -2.40
CA PHE A 79 4.52 11.78 -2.01
C PHE A 79 5.90 12.28 -2.35
N GLY A 80 6.87 12.05 -1.50
CA GLY A 80 8.23 12.50 -1.73
C GLY A 80 9.29 11.64 -1.06
N SER A 81 10.53 12.05 -1.29
CA SER A 81 11.70 11.40 -0.71
C SER A 81 11.58 11.21 0.79
N HIS A 82 12.28 10.21 1.30
CA HIS A 82 12.24 9.80 2.70
C HIS A 82 10.89 9.27 3.18
N MET A 83 10.01 8.84 2.25
CA MET A 83 8.63 8.39 2.53
C MET A 83 7.76 9.48 3.18
N GLU A 84 8.12 10.75 2.95
CA GLU A 84 7.31 11.88 3.39
C GLU A 84 6.04 11.97 2.53
N SER A 85 4.88 11.95 3.17
CA SER A 85 3.60 12.00 2.46
C SER A 85 2.57 12.82 3.21
N ALA A 86 1.75 13.53 2.45
CA ALA A 86 0.70 14.37 3.02
C ALA A 86 -0.51 14.45 2.09
N LYS A 87 -1.64 14.90 2.63
CA LYS A 87 -2.88 15.12 1.89
C LYS A 87 -3.46 16.49 2.13
N SER A 88 -4.22 16.98 1.14
CA SER A 88 -4.84 18.31 1.17
C SER A 88 -6.11 18.33 0.31
N ALA A 89 -7.12 19.08 0.74
CA ALA A 89 -8.30 19.33 -0.09
C ALA A 89 -8.16 20.62 -0.94
N ASP A 90 -7.17 21.48 -0.70
CA ASP A 90 -7.06 22.82 -1.29
C ASP A 90 -5.66 23.18 -1.79
N LEU A 91 -4.69 22.25 -1.75
CA LEU A 91 -3.28 22.45 -2.09
C LEU A 91 -2.56 23.51 -1.22
N ARG A 92 -3.17 23.97 -0.15
CA ARG A 92 -2.63 25.00 0.74
C ARG A 92 -2.45 24.51 2.16
N ASN A 93 -3.39 23.68 2.60
CA ASN A 93 -3.39 23.12 3.94
C ASN A 93 -3.11 21.63 3.84
N TRP A 94 -1.97 21.19 4.36
CA TRP A 94 -1.50 19.82 4.25
C TRP A 94 -1.49 19.11 5.60
N ILE A 95 -1.85 17.84 5.58
CA ILE A 95 -1.80 16.94 6.73
C ILE A 95 -0.87 15.79 6.38
N GLY A 96 0.26 15.67 7.09
CA GLY A 96 1.18 14.56 6.93
C GLY A 96 0.59 13.24 7.43
N PHE A 97 0.79 12.15 6.71
CA PHE A 97 0.37 10.82 7.13
C PHE A 97 1.50 9.78 7.10
N SER A 98 2.65 10.10 6.51
CA SER A 98 3.83 9.25 6.48
C SER A 98 5.11 10.08 6.57
N SER A 99 6.13 9.55 7.22
CA SER A 99 7.46 10.16 7.36
C SER A 99 8.50 9.13 7.80
N GLY A 100 9.70 9.20 7.20
CA GLY A 100 10.88 8.46 7.61
C GLY A 100 10.98 7.05 7.04
N VAL A 101 12.20 6.67 6.63
CA VAL A 101 12.53 5.37 6.03
C VAL A 101 12.90 4.38 7.14
N ASN A 102 11.91 3.74 7.73
CA ASN A 102 12.07 2.77 8.81
C ASN A 102 10.90 1.78 8.83
N ALA A 103 11.07 0.66 9.53
CA ALA A 103 10.09 -0.43 9.59
C ALA A 103 8.78 -0.07 10.35
N GLU A 104 8.78 0.99 11.14
CA GLU A 104 7.59 1.47 11.86
C GLU A 104 6.66 2.30 10.95
N ASN A 105 7.18 2.79 9.81
CA ASN A 105 6.40 3.54 8.85
C ASN A 105 5.35 2.65 8.18
N LYS A 106 4.09 3.07 8.25
CA LYS A 106 2.94 2.28 7.76
C LYS A 106 2.61 2.51 6.28
N LEU A 107 3.38 3.34 5.58
CA LEU A 107 3.21 3.53 4.13
C LEU A 107 3.47 2.26 3.34
N PHE A 108 4.32 1.38 3.86
CA PHE A 108 4.59 0.05 3.31
C PHE A 108 4.32 -1.04 4.34
N ASP A 109 3.96 -2.24 3.86
CA ASP A 109 3.76 -3.41 4.69
C ASP A 109 4.95 -4.38 4.69
N ASN A 110 5.79 -4.36 3.62
CA ASN A 110 6.86 -5.33 3.42
C ASN A 110 8.19 -4.73 2.92
N LEU A 111 8.35 -3.41 2.87
CA LEU A 111 9.57 -2.78 2.30
C LEU A 111 10.85 -3.20 3.01
N PHE A 112 10.75 -3.53 4.29
CA PHE A 112 11.86 -3.97 5.13
C PHE A 112 11.87 -5.48 5.36
N ASP A 113 11.01 -6.23 4.66
CA ASP A 113 10.95 -7.68 4.74
C ASP A 113 11.94 -8.34 3.77
N GLY A 114 12.23 -9.60 4.07
CA GLY A 114 13.20 -10.37 3.31
C GLY A 114 14.63 -9.92 3.61
N GLU A 115 15.53 -10.88 3.64
CA GLU A 115 16.96 -10.62 3.79
C GLU A 115 17.68 -11.34 2.65
N GLU A 116 18.37 -10.57 1.85
CA GLU A 116 19.35 -11.08 0.90
C GLU A 116 20.65 -10.33 1.16
N ASP A 117 21.72 -11.07 1.47
CA ASP A 117 23.01 -10.51 1.85
C ASP A 117 22.97 -9.57 3.11
N GLY A 118 21.97 -9.75 3.97
CA GLY A 118 21.79 -8.99 5.22
C GLY A 118 21.06 -7.65 5.08
N ASP A 119 20.54 -7.35 3.89
CA ASP A 119 19.70 -6.18 3.62
C ASP A 119 18.29 -6.61 3.17
N PRO A 120 17.23 -5.83 3.44
CA PRO A 120 15.91 -6.10 2.91
C PRO A 120 15.90 -6.11 1.38
N ALA A 121 15.02 -6.89 0.76
CA ALA A 121 15.00 -7.15 -0.68
C ALA A 121 15.04 -5.87 -1.54
N ALA A 122 14.29 -4.85 -1.17
CA ALA A 122 14.27 -3.55 -1.86
C ALA A 122 15.63 -2.82 -1.84
N PHE A 123 16.54 -3.19 -0.94
CA PHE A 123 17.81 -2.50 -0.70
C PHE A 123 19.05 -3.37 -0.98
N THR A 124 18.89 -4.64 -1.34
CA THR A 124 20.00 -5.58 -1.54
C THR A 124 21.06 -5.05 -2.51
N TYR A 125 20.64 -4.44 -3.62
CA TYR A 125 21.58 -3.89 -4.59
C TYR A 125 22.32 -2.64 -4.08
N VAL A 126 21.61 -1.75 -3.38
CA VAL A 126 22.15 -0.44 -2.98
C VAL A 126 22.86 -0.51 -1.62
N GLY A 127 22.37 -1.36 -0.70
CA GLY A 127 22.87 -1.46 0.66
C GLY A 127 22.49 -0.25 1.53
N LYS A 128 23.12 -0.17 2.68
CA LYS A 128 22.93 0.95 3.62
C LYS A 128 23.63 2.22 3.16
N ASN A 129 23.06 3.35 3.52
CA ASN A 129 23.67 4.67 3.33
C ASN A 129 24.78 4.93 4.36
N GLU A 130 25.44 6.09 4.27
CA GLU A 130 26.57 6.47 5.14
C GLU A 130 26.18 6.58 6.63
N GLU A 131 24.90 6.79 6.92
CA GLU A 131 24.35 6.87 8.27
C GLU A 131 23.96 5.49 8.84
N GLY A 132 24.10 4.44 8.02
CA GLY A 132 23.79 3.06 8.39
C GLY A 132 22.29 2.71 8.25
N GLY A 133 21.50 3.61 7.67
CA GLY A 133 20.08 3.42 7.32
C GLY A 133 19.88 3.13 5.83
N TYR A 134 18.64 3.21 5.40
CA TYR A 134 18.23 3.06 4.01
C TYR A 134 17.65 4.35 3.46
N SER A 135 17.69 4.53 2.14
CA SER A 135 17.17 5.73 1.50
C SER A 135 16.17 5.40 0.42
N VAL A 136 15.00 6.07 0.48
CA VAL A 136 13.93 6.04 -0.52
C VAL A 136 13.76 7.45 -1.07
N TRP A 137 13.76 7.57 -2.41
CA TRP A 137 13.78 8.87 -3.08
C TRP A 137 12.74 8.94 -4.20
N ALA A 138 12.24 10.16 -4.40
CA ALA A 138 11.46 10.59 -5.57
C ALA A 138 10.34 9.61 -5.98
N PRO A 139 9.41 9.26 -5.08
CA PRO A 139 8.29 8.42 -5.44
C PRO A 139 7.33 9.14 -6.38
N ASP A 140 6.73 8.37 -7.29
CA ASP A 140 5.61 8.79 -8.12
C ASP A 140 4.46 7.78 -8.00
N VAL A 141 3.24 8.25 -7.80
CA VAL A 141 2.07 7.43 -7.58
C VAL A 141 1.05 7.65 -8.68
N ILE A 142 0.60 6.56 -9.28
CA ILE A 142 -0.46 6.56 -10.28
C ILE A 142 -1.54 5.53 -9.94
N TYR A 143 -2.78 5.78 -10.35
CA TYR A 143 -3.82 4.75 -10.34
C TYR A 143 -3.81 3.96 -11.64
N ASN A 144 -3.48 2.68 -11.56
CA ASN A 144 -3.47 1.77 -12.69
C ASN A 144 -4.87 1.13 -12.87
N LYS A 145 -5.66 1.67 -13.77
CA LYS A 145 -7.03 1.20 -14.04
C LYS A 145 -7.11 -0.27 -14.44
N LYS A 146 -6.07 -0.82 -15.08
CA LYS A 146 -6.06 -2.22 -15.51
C LYS A 146 -5.85 -3.17 -14.33
N MET A 147 -5.05 -2.76 -13.37
CA MET A 147 -4.79 -3.52 -12.14
C MET A 147 -5.85 -3.24 -11.07
N GLY A 148 -6.55 -2.10 -11.14
CA GLY A 148 -7.44 -1.63 -10.09
C GLY A 148 -6.69 -1.22 -8.82
N LYS A 149 -5.43 -0.80 -8.95
CA LYS A 149 -4.53 -0.51 -7.83
C LYS A 149 -3.78 0.82 -8.02
N TYR A 150 -3.38 1.42 -6.94
CA TYR A 150 -2.33 2.44 -6.94
C TYR A 150 -0.98 1.76 -7.12
N VAL A 151 -0.14 2.34 -7.95
CA VAL A 151 1.23 1.89 -8.22
C VAL A 151 2.16 3.03 -7.86
N MET A 152 3.10 2.76 -6.98
CA MET A 152 4.17 3.69 -6.62
C MET A 152 5.47 3.22 -7.24
N TYR A 153 6.13 4.08 -8.02
CA TYR A 153 7.51 3.92 -8.45
C TYR A 153 8.39 4.79 -7.55
N PHE A 154 9.51 4.26 -7.11
CA PHE A 154 10.44 4.99 -6.26
C PHE A 154 11.88 4.52 -6.46
N CYS A 155 12.84 5.33 -6.05
CA CYS A 155 14.24 4.94 -6.05
C CYS A 155 14.66 4.47 -4.67
N THR A 156 15.43 3.38 -4.61
CA THR A 156 16.29 3.11 -3.47
C THR A 156 17.73 3.49 -3.85
N THR A 157 18.49 3.99 -2.92
CA THR A 157 19.86 4.46 -3.16
C THR A 157 20.73 4.33 -1.91
N SER A 158 22.03 4.26 -2.11
CA SER A 158 23.05 4.47 -1.08
C SER A 158 23.91 5.68 -1.45
N SER A 159 25.14 5.78 -0.97
CA SER A 159 26.01 6.90 -1.34
C SER A 159 26.37 6.90 -2.85
N TYR A 160 26.04 7.96 -3.53
CA TYR A 160 26.53 8.52 -4.82
C TYR A 160 26.39 7.72 -6.11
N VAL A 161 26.48 6.40 -6.12
CA VAL A 161 26.66 5.67 -7.41
C VAL A 161 25.75 4.46 -7.57
N LYS A 162 25.03 4.07 -6.53
CA LYS A 162 24.10 2.94 -6.59
C LYS A 162 22.69 3.43 -6.37
N SER A 163 21.86 3.28 -7.38
CA SER A 163 20.43 3.46 -7.25
C SER A 163 19.71 2.50 -8.19
N ASN A 164 18.52 2.13 -7.85
CA ASN A 164 17.62 1.37 -8.68
C ASN A 164 16.21 1.94 -8.60
N ILE A 165 15.35 1.50 -9.50
CA ILE A 165 13.94 1.84 -9.48
C ILE A 165 13.18 0.64 -8.95
N CYS A 166 12.38 0.86 -7.94
CA CYS A 166 11.47 -0.11 -7.35
C CYS A 166 10.03 0.25 -7.68
N PHE A 167 9.14 -0.72 -7.57
CA PHE A 167 7.72 -0.44 -7.59
C PHE A 167 6.96 -1.22 -6.53
N ALA A 168 5.86 -0.63 -6.09
CA ALA A 168 4.96 -1.19 -5.10
C ALA A 168 3.50 -0.95 -5.50
N THR A 169 2.59 -1.75 -4.98
CA THR A 169 1.16 -1.62 -5.24
C THR A 169 0.35 -1.50 -3.96
N ALA A 170 -0.78 -0.79 -4.02
CA ALA A 170 -1.73 -0.67 -2.91
C ALA A 170 -3.17 -0.67 -3.41
N ASP A 171 -4.10 -1.08 -2.56
CA ASP A 171 -5.54 -0.94 -2.81
C ASP A 171 -6.05 0.45 -2.39
N ASP A 172 -5.37 1.10 -1.44
CA ASP A 172 -5.66 2.45 -0.96
C ASP A 172 -4.48 3.39 -1.30
N ILE A 173 -4.77 4.64 -1.64
CA ILE A 173 -3.76 5.63 -1.99
C ILE A 173 -2.83 5.98 -0.80
N GLU A 174 -3.31 5.88 0.43
CA GLU A 174 -2.51 6.07 1.64
C GLU A 174 -1.70 4.82 2.04
N GLY A 175 -1.83 3.72 1.27
CA GLY A 175 -1.17 2.44 1.53
C GLY A 175 -1.98 1.52 2.45
N PRO A 176 -1.38 0.48 3.04
CA PRO A 176 0.03 0.16 2.84
C PRO A 176 0.34 -0.28 1.41
N TYR A 177 1.49 0.17 0.92
CA TYR A 177 2.04 -0.30 -0.35
C TYR A 177 2.81 -1.59 -0.12
N HIS A 178 2.57 -2.57 -0.98
CA HIS A 178 3.33 -3.81 -1.04
C HIS A 178 4.44 -3.67 -2.06
N TYR A 179 5.69 -3.73 -1.63
CA TYR A 179 6.84 -3.78 -2.53
C TYR A 179 6.78 -5.05 -3.38
N GLU A 180 6.87 -4.88 -4.69
CA GLU A 180 6.71 -5.97 -5.66
C GLU A 180 8.06 -6.40 -6.24
N ASP A 181 8.87 -5.44 -6.74
CA ASP A 181 10.13 -5.75 -7.41
C ASP A 181 10.99 -4.50 -7.66
N THR A 182 12.20 -4.76 -8.11
CA THR A 182 13.22 -3.78 -8.46
C THR A 182 13.63 -3.92 -9.93
N PHE A 183 13.74 -2.81 -10.63
CA PHE A 183 14.33 -2.74 -11.96
C PHE A 183 15.82 -2.34 -11.84
N LEU A 184 16.72 -3.16 -12.39
CA LEU A 184 18.17 -2.92 -12.46
C LEU A 184 18.57 -2.38 -13.82
#